data_4d377aabdf5f1519bc1d16c28d18d744
#
_entry.id   4d377aabdf5f1519bc1d16c28d18d744
#
_cell.length_a   1.000
_cell.length_b   1.000
_cell.length_c   1.000
_cell.angle_alpha   90.00
_cell.angle_beta   90.00
_cell.angle_gamma   90.00
#
_symmetry.space_group_name_H-M   'P 1'
#
loop_
_entity.id
_entity.type
_entity.pdbx_description
1 polymer ?
#
loop_
_entity_poly.entity_id
_entity_poly.type
_entity_poly.pdbx_seq_one_letter_code
_entity_poly.pdbx_strand_id
1 'polypeptide(L)'
;MHLLRRPGIQPARPLPGVGRLVNQPAYAALVAEFGHGRVVSAIRDQVAAERQGEALDDADRPQHVAARLRSLVAPRLRRVINASGVILHTNLGRAPLSRAALDAVAAAGGYSNLELDIDTGRRGERTALLSGLLTVLFECEAALAVNNNAAAVLLALTALCKSHEVVVSRGQLVEIGGSFRMPDVMRLSGARMVEVGTTNRTRAADFDEAITSRTAALLRVHTSNFRVTGFTESASAAEMGEIARRHRVLLIDDLGSGATEPIGDEPTIAESLRHCDVVTFSGDKLLGGPQAGIILGRGEAGATAVRKMARHPLARALRIDKLTLAALEATLRQRLLGRLDEIPVERMLRLPVVDVRRRAGMWTVKLEERGVHATLVDGESAVGGGSLPGHKLPTVLVALSGPASRLAAALRRGEPPVIARIEKDACCLDPRTVLRGEDETLIDAVEVAARSLRR
;
A
#
# COMPACT_ATOMS: atom_id res chain seq x y z
N MET A 1 -67.86 3.78 -20.26
CA MET A 1 -67.26 2.47 -19.87
C MET A 1 -66.14 2.16 -20.84
N HIS A 2 -64.90 2.73 -20.59
CA HIS A 2 -63.75 2.50 -21.44
C HIS A 2 -62.83 1.47 -20.75
N LEU A 3 -62.84 0.26 -21.31
CA LEU A 3 -61.91 -0.81 -20.92
C LEU A 3 -60.50 -0.48 -21.40
N LEU A 4 -59.65 -0.14 -20.46
CA LEU A 4 -58.20 -0.02 -20.65
C LEU A 4 -57.66 -1.42 -21.00
N ARG A 5 -57.24 -1.63 -22.25
CA ARG A 5 -56.45 -2.83 -22.68
C ARG A 5 -55.12 -2.83 -21.94
N ARG A 6 -54.87 -3.86 -21.18
CA ARG A 6 -53.55 -4.17 -20.62
C ARG A 6 -52.59 -4.44 -21.81
N PRO A 7 -51.35 -3.89 -21.77
CA PRO A 7 -50.35 -4.25 -22.76
C PRO A 7 -50.06 -5.76 -22.70
N GLY A 8 -50.20 -6.42 -23.84
CA GLY A 8 -49.98 -7.86 -23.94
C GLY A 8 -48.56 -8.24 -23.58
N ILE A 9 -48.46 -9.21 -22.62
CA ILE A 9 -47.22 -9.91 -22.34
C ILE A 9 -46.85 -10.66 -23.62
N GLN A 10 -45.78 -10.21 -24.30
CA GLN A 10 -45.23 -10.96 -25.43
C GLN A 10 -44.81 -12.35 -24.89
N PRO A 11 -45.16 -13.45 -25.56
CA PRO A 11 -44.74 -14.79 -25.12
C PRO A 11 -43.23 -14.85 -25.10
N ALA A 12 -42.65 -15.28 -23.97
CA ALA A 12 -41.24 -15.46 -23.81
C ALA A 12 -40.69 -16.33 -24.97
N ARG A 13 -39.75 -15.80 -25.73
CA ARG A 13 -39.08 -16.53 -26.84
C ARG A 13 -38.47 -17.80 -26.27
N PRO A 14 -38.74 -18.98 -26.85
CA PRO A 14 -38.19 -20.24 -26.35
C PRO A 14 -36.68 -20.22 -26.51
N LEU A 15 -35.94 -20.18 -25.37
CA LEU A 15 -34.48 -20.19 -25.36
C LEU A 15 -33.94 -21.57 -25.77
N PRO A 16 -32.92 -21.63 -26.63
CA PRO A 16 -32.37 -22.90 -27.11
C PRO A 16 -31.71 -23.67 -25.96
N GLY A 17 -31.77 -25.01 -26.03
CA GLY A 17 -31.14 -25.89 -25.04
C GLY A 17 -29.62 -25.73 -25.04
N VAL A 18 -28.99 -25.69 -23.88
CA VAL A 18 -27.54 -25.49 -23.68
C VAL A 18 -26.69 -26.48 -24.49
N GLY A 19 -27.08 -27.75 -24.54
CA GLY A 19 -26.38 -28.78 -25.33
C GLY A 19 -26.43 -28.53 -26.85
N ARG A 20 -27.47 -27.85 -27.37
CA ARG A 20 -27.55 -27.46 -28.77
C ARG A 20 -26.66 -26.26 -29.04
N LEU A 21 -26.60 -25.31 -28.09
CA LEU A 21 -25.77 -24.10 -28.22
C LEU A 21 -24.28 -24.41 -28.25
N VAL A 22 -23.77 -25.23 -27.32
CA VAL A 22 -22.35 -25.52 -27.24
C VAL A 22 -21.77 -26.19 -28.49
N ASN A 23 -22.60 -26.90 -29.24
CA ASN A 23 -22.22 -27.57 -30.49
C ASN A 23 -22.27 -26.65 -31.73
N GLN A 24 -22.69 -25.41 -31.58
CA GLN A 24 -22.67 -24.46 -32.71
C GLN A 24 -21.24 -24.02 -33.03
N PRO A 25 -20.92 -23.78 -34.33
CA PRO A 25 -19.59 -23.33 -34.75
C PRO A 25 -19.10 -22.07 -34.01
N ALA A 26 -20.01 -21.18 -33.63
CA ALA A 26 -19.70 -19.95 -32.89
C ALA A 26 -19.03 -20.19 -31.52
N TYR A 27 -19.19 -21.39 -30.91
CA TYR A 27 -18.57 -21.73 -29.64
C TYR A 27 -17.33 -22.61 -29.78
N ALA A 28 -16.97 -23.07 -30.99
CA ALA A 28 -15.87 -24.03 -31.18
C ALA A 28 -14.53 -23.46 -30.67
N ALA A 29 -14.24 -22.19 -30.97
CA ALA A 29 -13.04 -21.52 -30.47
C ALA A 29 -13.02 -21.40 -28.95
N LEU A 30 -14.17 -21.11 -28.32
CA LEU A 30 -14.28 -21.02 -26.85
C LEU A 30 -14.10 -22.40 -26.20
N VAL A 31 -14.63 -23.46 -26.83
CA VAL A 31 -14.43 -24.84 -26.34
C VAL A 31 -12.98 -25.24 -26.40
N ALA A 32 -12.26 -24.86 -27.47
CA ALA A 32 -10.82 -25.11 -27.60
C ALA A 32 -10.00 -24.34 -26.55
N GLU A 33 -10.36 -23.08 -26.29
CA GLU A 33 -9.63 -22.20 -25.36
C GLU A 33 -9.93 -22.56 -23.87
N PHE A 34 -11.21 -22.74 -23.52
CA PHE A 34 -11.65 -22.86 -22.11
C PHE A 34 -12.05 -24.28 -21.68
N GLY A 35 -12.21 -25.19 -22.63
CA GLY A 35 -12.72 -26.55 -22.41
C GLY A 35 -14.25 -26.63 -22.38
N HIS A 36 -14.81 -27.75 -22.86
CA HIS A 36 -16.24 -27.97 -23.03
C HIS A 36 -17.09 -27.68 -21.76
N GLY A 37 -16.65 -28.18 -20.61
CA GLY A 37 -17.42 -28.03 -19.36
C GLY A 37 -17.61 -26.58 -18.93
N ARG A 38 -16.55 -25.72 -19.06
CA ARG A 38 -16.63 -24.31 -18.70
C ARG A 38 -17.53 -23.53 -19.65
N VAL A 39 -17.46 -23.82 -20.95
CA VAL A 39 -18.32 -23.18 -21.96
C VAL A 39 -19.80 -23.57 -21.71
N VAL A 40 -20.11 -24.86 -21.43
CA VAL A 40 -21.45 -25.28 -21.06
C VAL A 40 -21.95 -24.55 -19.81
N SER A 41 -21.14 -24.40 -18.79
CA SER A 41 -21.52 -23.64 -17.58
C SER A 41 -21.81 -22.18 -17.90
N ALA A 42 -20.94 -21.52 -18.66
CA ALA A 42 -21.12 -20.10 -19.03
C ALA A 42 -22.35 -19.87 -19.90
N ILE A 43 -22.65 -20.79 -20.84
CA ILE A 43 -23.89 -20.76 -21.64
C ILE A 43 -25.11 -20.93 -20.74
N ARG A 44 -25.08 -21.89 -19.78
CA ARG A 44 -26.17 -22.11 -18.82
C ARG A 44 -26.49 -20.87 -18.00
N ASP A 45 -25.43 -20.22 -17.48
CA ASP A 45 -25.57 -18.99 -16.70
C ASP A 45 -26.13 -17.85 -17.56
N GLN A 46 -25.68 -17.72 -18.81
CA GLN A 46 -26.18 -16.71 -19.75
C GLN A 46 -27.66 -16.94 -20.07
N VAL A 47 -28.05 -18.18 -20.39
CA VAL A 47 -29.47 -18.56 -20.65
C VAL A 47 -30.34 -18.34 -19.39
N ALA A 48 -29.77 -18.54 -18.18
CA ALA A 48 -30.48 -18.24 -16.94
C ALA A 48 -30.73 -16.74 -16.75
N ALA A 49 -29.76 -15.90 -17.05
CA ALA A 49 -29.89 -14.43 -17.03
C ALA A 49 -30.93 -13.94 -18.04
N GLU A 50 -30.92 -14.47 -19.26
CA GLU A 50 -31.93 -14.16 -20.29
C GLU A 50 -33.38 -14.55 -19.86
N ARG A 51 -33.53 -15.61 -19.10
CA ARG A 51 -34.85 -16.00 -18.50
C ARG A 51 -35.32 -14.99 -17.44
N GLN A 52 -34.40 -14.27 -16.81
CA GLN A 52 -34.72 -13.27 -15.79
C GLN A 52 -34.91 -11.85 -16.36
N GLY A 53 -34.85 -11.67 -17.69
CA GLY A 53 -35.18 -10.42 -18.35
C GLY A 53 -34.03 -9.75 -19.09
N GLU A 54 -32.83 -10.30 -19.12
CA GLU A 54 -31.70 -9.85 -19.94
C GLU A 54 -31.84 -10.39 -21.39
N ALA A 55 -32.85 -9.96 -22.13
CA ALA A 55 -33.06 -10.45 -23.51
C ALA A 55 -31.88 -10.08 -24.40
N LEU A 56 -31.21 -11.09 -25.00
CA LEU A 56 -30.14 -10.94 -25.98
C LEU A 56 -30.57 -11.52 -27.33
N ASP A 57 -30.02 -10.95 -28.41
CA ASP A 57 -30.11 -11.60 -29.71
C ASP A 57 -29.23 -12.84 -29.77
N ASP A 58 -29.69 -13.86 -30.52
CA ASP A 58 -28.97 -15.13 -30.66
C ASP A 58 -27.54 -14.93 -31.22
N ALA A 59 -27.33 -13.90 -32.05
CA ALA A 59 -26.05 -13.55 -32.62
C ALA A 59 -25.06 -12.97 -31.57
N ASP A 60 -25.55 -12.31 -30.53
CA ASP A 60 -24.71 -11.64 -29.53
C ASP A 60 -24.33 -12.59 -28.36
N ARG A 61 -25.11 -13.65 -28.17
CA ARG A 61 -24.90 -14.60 -27.05
C ARG A 61 -23.48 -15.20 -27.01
N PRO A 62 -22.84 -15.62 -28.13
CA PRO A 62 -21.47 -16.10 -28.11
C PRO A 62 -20.47 -15.07 -27.63
N GLN A 63 -20.66 -13.79 -27.95
CA GLN A 63 -19.80 -12.70 -27.50
C GLN A 63 -19.94 -12.46 -25.99
N HIS A 64 -21.16 -12.52 -25.44
CA HIS A 64 -21.42 -12.40 -24.02
C HIS A 64 -20.81 -13.57 -23.23
N VAL A 65 -20.97 -14.81 -23.73
CA VAL A 65 -20.35 -16.00 -23.16
C VAL A 65 -18.81 -15.89 -23.19
N ALA A 66 -18.24 -15.42 -24.31
CA ALA A 66 -16.82 -15.19 -24.44
C ALA A 66 -16.31 -14.15 -23.43
N ALA A 67 -17.00 -12.99 -23.32
CA ALA A 67 -16.65 -11.94 -22.37
C ALA A 67 -16.68 -12.46 -20.92
N ARG A 68 -17.70 -13.24 -20.56
CA ARG A 68 -17.80 -13.87 -19.24
C ARG A 68 -16.65 -14.84 -18.97
N LEU A 69 -16.32 -15.72 -19.91
CA LEU A 69 -15.21 -16.67 -19.78
C LEU A 69 -13.86 -15.94 -19.66
N ARG A 70 -13.62 -14.95 -20.51
CA ARG A 70 -12.39 -14.14 -20.45
C ARG A 70 -12.29 -13.37 -19.14
N SER A 71 -13.41 -12.85 -18.60
CA SER A 71 -13.42 -12.17 -17.31
C SER A 71 -13.04 -13.07 -16.13
N LEU A 72 -13.31 -14.39 -16.22
CA LEU A 72 -12.92 -15.36 -15.18
C LEU A 72 -11.41 -15.59 -15.12
N VAL A 73 -10.73 -15.52 -16.26
CA VAL A 73 -9.28 -15.75 -16.36
C VAL A 73 -8.47 -14.45 -16.45
N ALA A 74 -9.14 -13.32 -16.62
CA ALA A 74 -8.46 -12.03 -16.66
C ALA A 74 -7.79 -11.72 -15.32
N PRO A 75 -6.56 -11.21 -15.31
CA PRO A 75 -5.89 -10.78 -14.08
C PRO A 75 -6.74 -9.73 -13.37
N ARG A 76 -7.11 -10.02 -12.10
CA ARG A 76 -7.87 -9.06 -11.28
C ARG A 76 -6.98 -7.98 -10.69
N LEU A 77 -5.74 -8.33 -10.32
CA LEU A 77 -4.72 -7.36 -9.95
C LEU A 77 -4.11 -6.80 -11.24
N ARG A 78 -4.38 -5.54 -11.53
CA ARG A 78 -3.96 -4.87 -12.76
C ARG A 78 -3.12 -3.63 -12.44
N ARG A 79 -2.21 -3.29 -13.34
CA ARG A 79 -1.53 -2.01 -13.30
C ARG A 79 -2.55 -0.87 -13.45
N VAL A 80 -2.36 0.19 -12.69
CA VAL A 80 -3.15 1.42 -12.78
C VAL A 80 -2.21 2.61 -12.84
N ILE A 81 -2.64 3.71 -13.47
CA ILE A 81 -1.92 4.98 -13.45
C ILE A 81 -2.49 5.83 -12.31
N ASN A 82 -1.61 6.20 -11.38
CA ASN A 82 -1.99 7.05 -10.25
C ASN A 82 -1.83 8.53 -10.62
N ALA A 83 -2.91 9.18 -10.99
CA ALA A 83 -2.98 10.63 -11.22
C ALA A 83 -3.77 11.36 -10.11
N SER A 84 -3.92 10.76 -8.93
CA SER A 84 -4.70 11.32 -7.82
C SER A 84 -3.96 12.38 -7.02
N GLY A 85 -2.62 12.44 -7.10
CA GLY A 85 -1.80 13.31 -6.26
C GLY A 85 -1.57 12.78 -4.84
N VAL A 86 -1.93 11.51 -4.56
CA VAL A 86 -1.61 10.84 -3.29
C VAL A 86 -0.44 9.89 -3.53
N ILE A 87 0.75 10.21 -2.97
CA ILE A 87 1.98 9.46 -3.23
C ILE A 87 1.88 8.03 -2.69
N LEU A 88 1.62 7.87 -1.38
CA LEU A 88 1.45 6.58 -0.72
C LEU A 88 -0.03 6.19 -0.67
N HIS A 89 -0.65 6.01 -1.84
CA HIS A 89 -2.08 5.73 -1.94
C HIS A 89 -2.39 4.30 -1.48
N THR A 90 -3.02 4.16 -0.32
CA THR A 90 -3.27 2.87 0.34
C THR A 90 -3.97 1.86 -0.57
N ASN A 91 -5.03 2.28 -1.28
CA ASN A 91 -5.81 1.39 -2.16
C ASN A 91 -5.10 1.07 -3.49
N LEU A 92 -3.97 1.74 -3.80
CA LEU A 92 -3.16 1.50 -5.00
C LEU A 92 -1.84 0.78 -4.69
N GLY A 93 -1.70 0.24 -3.47
CA GLY A 93 -0.54 -0.57 -3.08
C GLY A 93 0.61 0.24 -2.46
N ARG A 94 0.39 1.50 -2.09
CA ARG A 94 1.36 2.40 -1.44
C ARG A 94 2.59 2.70 -2.31
N ALA A 95 3.82 2.40 -1.84
CA ALA A 95 5.05 2.71 -2.55
C ALA A 95 5.22 1.87 -3.82
N PRO A 96 5.30 2.50 -5.00
CA PRO A 96 5.70 1.77 -6.20
C PRO A 96 7.19 1.43 -6.15
N LEU A 97 7.55 0.24 -6.63
CA LEU A 97 8.91 -0.23 -6.64
C LEU A 97 9.76 0.46 -7.73
N SER A 98 11.03 0.63 -7.44
CA SER A 98 12.01 1.09 -8.44
C SER A 98 12.23 0.02 -9.53
N ARG A 99 12.81 0.44 -10.66
CA ARG A 99 13.18 -0.50 -11.73
C ARG A 99 14.15 -1.58 -11.22
N ALA A 100 15.15 -1.19 -10.45
CA ALA A 100 16.12 -2.13 -9.86
C ALA A 100 15.44 -3.15 -8.93
N ALA A 101 14.45 -2.71 -8.14
CA ALA A 101 13.68 -3.62 -7.28
C ALA A 101 12.82 -4.60 -8.10
N LEU A 102 12.19 -4.14 -9.19
CA LEU A 102 11.42 -5.01 -10.09
C LEU A 102 12.31 -6.03 -10.78
N ASP A 103 13.49 -5.64 -11.25
CA ASP A 103 14.46 -6.54 -11.88
C ASP A 103 14.98 -7.58 -10.88
N ALA A 104 15.23 -7.19 -9.63
CA ALA A 104 15.60 -8.11 -8.55
C ALA A 104 14.49 -9.12 -8.24
N VAL A 105 13.22 -8.70 -8.23
CA VAL A 105 12.07 -9.61 -8.09
C VAL A 105 12.01 -10.62 -9.23
N ALA A 106 12.18 -10.17 -10.47
CA ALA A 106 12.18 -11.04 -11.64
C ALA A 106 13.31 -12.08 -11.57
N ALA A 107 14.52 -11.67 -11.19
CA ALA A 107 15.67 -12.57 -11.01
C ALA A 107 15.43 -13.59 -9.88
N ALA A 108 14.90 -13.15 -8.73
CA ALA A 108 14.60 -14.02 -7.60
C ALA A 108 13.42 -14.98 -7.86
N GLY A 109 12.62 -14.74 -8.92
CA GLY A 109 11.52 -15.60 -9.34
C GLY A 109 11.96 -17.04 -9.66
N GLY A 110 13.17 -17.21 -10.17
CA GLY A 110 13.80 -18.53 -10.38
C GLY A 110 14.40 -19.12 -9.11
N TYR A 111 15.38 -20.00 -9.28
CA TYR A 111 16.24 -20.47 -8.17
C TYR A 111 17.16 -19.35 -7.71
N SER A 112 17.40 -19.26 -6.42
CA SER A 112 18.28 -18.26 -5.81
C SER A 112 19.02 -18.84 -4.61
N ASN A 113 20.09 -18.20 -4.20
CA ASN A 113 20.91 -18.57 -3.04
C ASN A 113 20.30 -18.13 -1.69
N LEU A 114 18.99 -18.07 -1.61
CA LEU A 114 18.23 -17.53 -0.45
C LEU A 114 18.69 -18.05 0.93
N GLU A 115 19.03 -19.34 1.01
CA GLU A 115 19.57 -20.00 2.21
C GLU A 115 20.79 -20.85 1.85
N LEU A 116 21.57 -20.44 0.85
CA LEU A 116 22.79 -21.09 0.42
C LEU A 116 23.92 -20.07 0.38
N ASP A 117 24.96 -20.32 1.10
CA ASP A 117 26.24 -19.62 0.98
C ASP A 117 26.98 -20.19 -0.23
N ILE A 118 27.15 -19.35 -1.26
CA ILE A 118 27.73 -19.78 -2.55
C ILE A 118 29.21 -20.14 -2.41
N ASP A 119 29.96 -19.43 -1.56
CA ASP A 119 31.40 -19.61 -1.42
C ASP A 119 31.73 -20.90 -0.66
N THR A 120 30.93 -21.23 0.34
CA THR A 120 31.16 -22.41 1.18
C THR A 120 30.31 -23.62 0.81
N GLY A 121 29.25 -23.44 0.00
CA GLY A 121 28.26 -24.46 -0.33
C GLY A 121 27.41 -24.90 0.86
N ARG A 122 27.49 -24.20 2.00
CA ARG A 122 26.75 -24.53 3.21
C ARG A 122 25.43 -23.80 3.28
N ARG A 123 24.54 -24.26 4.16
CA ARG A 123 23.29 -23.57 4.42
C ARG A 123 23.58 -22.24 5.13
N GLY A 124 23.13 -21.15 4.51
CA GLY A 124 23.14 -19.79 5.04
C GLY A 124 21.85 -19.41 5.76
N GLU A 125 21.84 -18.24 6.40
CA GLU A 125 20.68 -17.66 7.02
C GLU A 125 20.04 -16.61 6.13
N ARG A 126 18.75 -16.76 5.83
CA ARG A 126 17.97 -15.83 5.00
C ARG A 126 18.05 -14.38 5.53
N THR A 127 17.98 -14.22 6.85
CA THR A 127 18.00 -12.90 7.49
C THR A 127 19.33 -12.16 7.34
N ALA A 128 20.43 -12.90 7.17
CA ALA A 128 21.76 -12.32 7.01
C ALA A 128 21.88 -11.47 5.74
N LEU A 129 21.12 -11.79 4.68
CA LEU A 129 21.14 -11.05 3.42
C LEU A 129 20.71 -9.57 3.57
N LEU A 130 19.78 -9.28 4.48
CA LEU A 130 19.31 -7.92 4.74
C LEU A 130 19.93 -7.28 5.97
N SER A 131 20.26 -8.08 7.00
CA SER A 131 20.73 -7.58 8.29
C SER A 131 21.97 -6.68 8.12
N GLY A 132 22.95 -7.12 7.33
CA GLY A 132 24.15 -6.33 7.08
C GLY A 132 23.88 -4.99 6.40
N LEU A 133 23.00 -4.95 5.38
CA LEU A 133 22.62 -3.70 4.72
C LEU A 133 21.86 -2.76 5.66
N LEU A 134 20.93 -3.29 6.44
CA LEU A 134 20.13 -2.52 7.40
C LEU A 134 21.00 -1.92 8.50
N THR A 135 21.93 -2.72 9.07
CA THR A 135 22.83 -2.24 10.14
C THR A 135 23.76 -1.14 9.66
N VAL A 136 24.29 -1.26 8.44
CA VAL A 136 25.14 -0.22 7.84
C VAL A 136 24.33 1.03 7.51
N LEU A 137 23.15 0.88 6.86
CA LEU A 137 22.36 2.02 6.42
C LEU A 137 21.80 2.85 7.59
N PHE A 138 21.42 2.20 8.69
CA PHE A 138 20.80 2.84 9.84
C PHE A 138 21.71 2.95 11.08
N GLU A 139 22.98 2.58 10.95
CA GLU A 139 23.99 2.66 12.02
C GLU A 139 23.51 2.02 13.33
N CYS A 140 23.00 0.79 13.24
CA CYS A 140 22.49 0.02 14.38
C CYS A 140 23.19 -1.32 14.53
N GLU A 141 23.11 -1.93 15.73
CA GLU A 141 23.89 -3.13 16.06
C GLU A 141 23.21 -4.43 15.62
N ALA A 142 21.91 -4.42 15.39
CA ALA A 142 21.17 -5.58 14.89
C ALA A 142 19.93 -5.16 14.10
N ALA A 143 19.56 -5.95 13.12
CA ALA A 143 18.36 -5.72 12.31
C ALA A 143 17.70 -7.03 11.90
N LEU A 144 16.37 -6.99 11.73
CA LEU A 144 15.55 -8.09 11.27
C LEU A 144 14.45 -7.54 10.34
N ALA A 145 14.08 -8.30 9.30
CA ALA A 145 12.93 -8.00 8.47
C ALA A 145 11.90 -9.13 8.52
N VAL A 146 10.63 -8.73 8.65
CA VAL A 146 9.45 -9.60 8.63
C VAL A 146 8.46 -9.11 7.55
N ASN A 147 7.35 -9.81 7.35
CA ASN A 147 6.45 -9.58 6.21
C ASN A 147 5.69 -8.23 6.24
N ASN A 148 5.49 -7.60 7.38
CA ASN A 148 4.93 -6.25 7.51
C ASN A 148 5.17 -5.67 8.92
N ASN A 149 4.91 -4.37 9.12
CA ASN A 149 5.16 -3.71 10.39
C ASN A 149 4.24 -4.18 11.54
N ALA A 150 3.00 -4.53 11.26
CA ALA A 150 2.12 -5.11 12.27
C ALA A 150 2.69 -6.42 12.83
N ALA A 151 3.30 -7.23 11.96
CA ALA A 151 4.03 -8.43 12.36
C ALA A 151 5.30 -8.11 13.16
N ALA A 152 6.01 -7.03 12.83
CA ALA A 152 7.17 -6.57 13.58
C ALA A 152 6.81 -6.21 15.02
N VAL A 153 5.75 -5.41 15.20
CA VAL A 153 5.24 -5.04 16.54
C VAL A 153 4.74 -6.26 17.30
N LEU A 154 3.95 -7.13 16.67
CA LEU A 154 3.47 -8.37 17.31
C LEU A 154 4.63 -9.25 17.74
N LEU A 155 5.64 -9.43 16.89
CA LEU A 155 6.83 -10.22 17.22
C LEU A 155 7.61 -9.62 18.40
N ALA A 156 7.83 -8.29 18.38
CA ALA A 156 8.53 -7.59 19.45
C ALA A 156 7.81 -7.79 20.80
N LEU A 157 6.52 -7.50 20.85
CA LEU A 157 5.73 -7.65 22.08
C LEU A 157 5.65 -9.11 22.54
N THR A 158 5.46 -10.06 21.62
CA THR A 158 5.37 -11.49 21.99
C THR A 158 6.70 -12.03 22.51
N ALA A 159 7.81 -11.72 21.82
CA ALA A 159 9.11 -12.25 22.17
C ALA A 159 9.72 -11.60 23.41
N LEU A 160 9.43 -10.31 23.65
CA LEU A 160 10.08 -9.51 24.67
C LEU A 160 9.21 -9.28 25.91
N CYS A 161 7.88 -9.17 25.74
CA CYS A 161 6.98 -8.65 26.76
C CYS A 161 5.87 -9.62 27.20
N LYS A 162 5.83 -10.85 26.67
CA LYS A 162 4.79 -11.85 27.05
C LYS A 162 4.69 -12.01 28.57
N SER A 163 3.46 -11.89 29.10
CA SER A 163 3.13 -11.95 30.53
C SER A 163 3.68 -10.80 31.40
N HIS A 164 4.36 -9.82 30.80
CA HIS A 164 4.87 -8.63 31.46
C HIS A 164 4.06 -7.38 31.07
N GLU A 165 4.25 -6.31 31.81
CA GLU A 165 3.61 -5.04 31.59
C GLU A 165 4.33 -4.25 30.48
N VAL A 166 3.54 -3.61 29.62
CA VAL A 166 3.99 -2.66 28.61
C VAL A 166 3.21 -1.36 28.79
N VAL A 167 3.92 -0.30 29.11
CA VAL A 167 3.34 1.01 29.36
C VAL A 167 3.20 1.77 28.03
N VAL A 168 2.00 2.28 27.75
CA VAL A 168 1.66 2.98 26.50
C VAL A 168 0.74 4.16 26.78
N SER A 169 0.89 5.25 26.02
CA SER A 169 0.00 6.40 26.12
C SER A 169 -1.41 6.08 25.58
N ARG A 170 -2.47 6.53 26.29
CA ARG A 170 -3.86 6.46 25.78
C ARG A 170 -4.03 7.16 24.45
N GLY A 171 -3.33 8.28 24.23
CA GLY A 171 -3.35 9.00 22.95
C GLY A 171 -2.70 8.24 21.79
N GLN A 172 -1.98 7.14 22.07
CA GLN A 172 -1.28 6.31 21.08
C GLN A 172 -1.97 4.95 20.85
N LEU A 173 -3.16 4.71 21.43
CA LEU A 173 -3.96 3.52 21.18
C LEU A 173 -4.72 3.67 19.84
N VAL A 174 -3.97 3.62 18.77
CA VAL A 174 -4.46 3.93 17.42
C VAL A 174 -5.23 2.78 16.80
N GLU A 175 -6.19 3.13 15.91
CA GLU A 175 -6.76 2.23 14.90
C GLU A 175 -6.28 2.68 13.52
N ILE A 176 -5.66 1.77 12.77
CA ILE A 176 -5.18 2.00 11.41
C ILE A 176 -6.06 1.22 10.43
N GLY A 177 -6.05 1.58 9.14
CA GLY A 177 -6.90 0.97 8.13
C GLY A 177 -6.92 -0.57 8.16
N GLY A 178 -8.10 -1.16 7.90
CA GLY A 178 -8.30 -2.61 7.98
C GLY A 178 -8.54 -3.15 9.38
N SER A 179 -9.01 -2.30 10.32
CA SER A 179 -9.31 -2.67 11.71
C SER A 179 -8.09 -3.11 12.53
N PHE A 180 -6.88 -2.68 12.15
CA PHE A 180 -5.69 -2.87 12.98
C PHE A 180 -5.76 -1.92 14.18
N ARG A 181 -5.87 -2.48 15.38
CA ARG A 181 -5.92 -1.76 16.65
C ARG A 181 -4.73 -2.12 17.52
N MET A 182 -4.00 -1.15 18.00
CA MET A 182 -2.86 -1.40 18.90
C MET A 182 -3.25 -2.19 20.15
N PRO A 183 -4.37 -1.93 20.85
CA PRO A 183 -4.80 -2.74 21.98
C PRO A 183 -5.03 -4.22 21.63
N ASP A 184 -5.52 -4.52 20.42
CA ASP A 184 -5.76 -5.90 20.00
C ASP A 184 -4.44 -6.63 19.73
N VAL A 185 -3.45 -5.96 19.14
CA VAL A 185 -2.10 -6.49 18.94
C VAL A 185 -1.41 -6.76 20.29
N MET A 186 -1.51 -5.83 21.24
CA MET A 186 -0.95 -6.00 22.58
C MET A 186 -1.59 -7.20 23.30
N ARG A 187 -2.92 -7.33 23.25
CA ARG A 187 -3.63 -8.48 23.81
C ARG A 187 -3.19 -9.80 23.16
N LEU A 188 -3.10 -9.82 21.81
CA LEU A 188 -2.70 -11.00 21.04
C LEU A 188 -1.27 -11.44 21.37
N SER A 189 -0.37 -10.51 21.66
CA SER A 189 1.02 -10.79 22.02
C SER A 189 1.16 -11.46 23.40
N GLY A 190 0.13 -11.39 24.25
CA GLY A 190 0.15 -11.82 25.63
C GLY A 190 0.85 -10.83 26.58
N ALA A 191 1.20 -9.63 26.14
CA ALA A 191 1.64 -8.54 26.98
C ALA A 191 0.48 -7.96 27.79
N ARG A 192 0.76 -7.43 28.97
CA ARG A 192 -0.21 -6.71 29.81
C ARG A 192 -0.09 -5.22 29.53
N MET A 193 -1.13 -4.66 28.90
CA MET A 193 -1.16 -3.24 28.60
C MET A 193 -1.40 -2.42 29.87
N VAL A 194 -0.55 -1.41 30.09
CA VAL A 194 -0.69 -0.38 31.12
C VAL A 194 -0.82 0.97 30.42
N GLU A 195 -2.02 1.54 30.50
CA GLU A 195 -2.35 2.81 29.84
C GLU A 195 -2.02 3.99 30.75
N VAL A 196 -1.33 5.01 30.21
CA VAL A 196 -0.96 6.21 30.96
C VAL A 196 -1.46 7.48 30.25
N GLY A 197 -1.54 8.57 31.02
CA GLY A 197 -1.99 9.87 30.56
C GLY A 197 -3.46 9.90 30.14
N THR A 198 -3.80 10.82 29.24
CA THR A 198 -5.13 11.02 28.69
C THR A 198 -5.10 10.98 27.15
N THR A 199 -6.25 11.15 26.51
CA THR A 199 -6.35 11.12 25.02
C THR A 199 -5.44 12.16 24.34
N ASN A 200 -5.33 13.36 24.93
CA ASN A 200 -4.62 14.50 24.34
C ASN A 200 -3.34 14.90 25.09
N ARG A 201 -3.11 14.39 26.31
CA ARG A 201 -1.96 14.75 27.11
C ARG A 201 -1.37 13.54 27.82
N THR A 202 -0.09 13.30 27.56
CA THR A 202 0.68 12.28 28.28
C THR A 202 2.09 12.82 28.53
N ARG A 203 2.45 12.94 29.79
CA ARG A 203 3.74 13.48 30.22
C ARG A 203 4.74 12.38 30.50
N ALA A 204 6.01 12.72 30.54
CA ALA A 204 7.07 11.83 30.95
C ALA A 204 6.85 11.23 32.36
N ALA A 205 6.33 12.04 33.31
CA ALA A 205 5.98 11.59 34.65
C ALA A 205 4.93 10.47 34.66
N ASP A 206 3.94 10.52 33.75
CA ASP A 206 2.91 9.48 33.68
C ASP A 206 3.50 8.10 33.35
N PHE A 207 4.57 8.05 32.53
CA PHE A 207 5.32 6.83 32.23
C PHE A 207 6.17 6.39 33.42
N ASP A 208 6.88 7.32 34.06
CA ASP A 208 7.79 7.06 35.16
C ASP A 208 7.05 6.44 36.36
N GLU A 209 5.92 7.01 36.73
CA GLU A 209 5.06 6.55 37.85
C GLU A 209 4.42 5.18 37.62
N ALA A 210 4.18 4.82 36.33
CA ALA A 210 3.52 3.57 35.96
C ALA A 210 4.46 2.35 35.93
N ILE A 211 5.77 2.55 36.02
CA ILE A 211 6.74 1.45 35.94
C ILE A 211 6.76 0.65 37.27
N THR A 212 6.63 -0.66 37.14
CA THR A 212 6.71 -1.62 38.25
C THR A 212 7.81 -2.66 37.99
N SER A 213 8.05 -3.54 38.95
CA SER A 213 8.97 -4.68 38.78
C SER A 213 8.49 -5.68 37.69
N ARG A 214 7.26 -5.57 37.20
CA ARG A 214 6.70 -6.39 36.11
C ARG A 214 6.80 -5.73 34.73
N THR A 215 7.20 -4.47 34.65
CA THR A 215 7.29 -3.73 33.40
C THR A 215 8.48 -4.22 32.59
N ALA A 216 8.23 -4.68 31.35
CA ALA A 216 9.26 -5.11 30.41
C ALA A 216 9.65 -3.99 29.43
N ALA A 217 8.69 -3.13 29.05
CA ALA A 217 8.95 -2.10 28.05
C ALA A 217 8.03 -0.89 28.22
N LEU A 218 8.52 0.25 27.76
CA LEU A 218 7.74 1.39 27.34
C LEU A 218 7.50 1.27 25.83
N LEU A 219 6.26 1.49 25.38
CA LEU A 219 5.90 1.46 23.97
C LEU A 219 5.48 2.86 23.52
N ARG A 220 6.18 3.36 22.52
CA ARG A 220 5.81 4.56 21.80
C ARG A 220 5.20 4.14 20.46
N VAL A 221 4.04 4.70 20.10
CA VAL A 221 3.37 4.43 18.84
C VAL A 221 3.12 5.74 18.12
N HIS A 222 3.63 5.86 16.90
CA HIS A 222 3.43 7.05 16.10
C HIS A 222 2.01 7.10 15.54
N THR A 223 1.32 8.26 15.71
CA THR A 223 -0.06 8.50 15.23
C THR A 223 -0.04 8.85 13.74
N SER A 224 0.31 7.86 12.91
CA SER A 224 0.60 8.03 11.49
C SER A 224 -0.60 8.36 10.59
N ASN A 225 -1.85 8.22 11.08
CA ASN A 225 -3.08 8.38 10.30
C ASN A 225 -4.04 9.46 10.80
N PHE A 226 -3.74 10.10 11.93
CA PHE A 226 -4.51 11.22 12.46
C PHE A 226 -3.60 12.20 13.20
N ARG A 227 -4.09 13.41 13.45
CA ARG A 227 -3.41 14.44 14.23
C ARG A 227 -4.35 14.99 15.29
N VAL A 228 -3.86 15.09 16.52
CA VAL A 228 -4.57 15.78 17.61
C VAL A 228 -4.06 17.22 17.67
N THR A 229 -4.97 18.19 17.65
CA THR A 229 -4.63 19.62 17.70
C THR A 229 -5.27 20.27 18.90
N GLY A 230 -4.69 21.39 19.40
CA GLY A 230 -5.18 22.13 20.55
C GLY A 230 -4.30 21.91 21.78
N PHE A 231 -4.91 21.69 22.94
CA PHE A 231 -4.21 21.44 24.20
C PHE A 231 -3.63 20.02 24.24
N THR A 232 -2.51 19.81 23.55
CA THR A 232 -1.84 18.50 23.46
C THR A 232 -0.48 18.53 24.13
N GLU A 233 -0.06 17.39 24.68
CA GLU A 233 1.26 17.19 25.24
C GLU A 233 1.64 15.72 25.09
N SER A 234 2.85 15.42 24.64
CA SER A 234 3.34 14.05 24.46
C SER A 234 4.76 13.97 24.96
N ALA A 235 5.07 12.92 25.73
CA ALA A 235 6.46 12.63 26.11
C ALA A 235 7.30 12.36 24.84
N SER A 236 8.44 13.01 24.75
CA SER A 236 9.39 12.83 23.67
C SER A 236 10.11 11.47 23.75
N ALA A 237 10.66 11.01 22.62
CA ALA A 237 11.51 9.81 22.63
C ALA A 237 12.73 9.95 23.57
N ALA A 238 13.28 11.17 23.69
CA ALA A 238 14.40 11.45 24.57
C ALA A 238 14.03 11.26 26.05
N GLU A 239 12.93 11.88 26.51
CA GLU A 239 12.43 11.74 27.88
C GLU A 239 12.08 10.27 28.22
N MET A 240 11.37 9.59 27.30
CA MET A 240 11.06 8.17 27.47
C MET A 240 12.31 7.28 27.53
N GLY A 241 13.32 7.60 26.69
CA GLY A 241 14.61 6.90 26.69
C GLY A 241 15.39 7.07 28.01
N GLU A 242 15.34 8.25 28.62
CA GLU A 242 15.93 8.48 29.94
C GLU A 242 15.24 7.67 31.05
N ILE A 243 13.90 7.64 31.01
CA ILE A 243 13.09 6.85 31.95
C ILE A 243 13.42 5.35 31.77
N ALA A 244 13.39 4.86 30.52
CA ALA A 244 13.66 3.45 30.22
C ALA A 244 15.05 3.01 30.74
N ARG A 245 16.08 3.80 30.52
CA ARG A 245 17.44 3.53 31.01
C ARG A 245 17.51 3.52 32.54
N ARG A 246 16.87 4.50 33.21
CA ARG A 246 16.84 4.58 34.68
C ARG A 246 16.21 3.35 35.33
N HIS A 247 15.12 2.86 34.75
CA HIS A 247 14.40 1.68 35.24
C HIS A 247 14.87 0.37 34.62
N ARG A 248 15.81 0.39 33.67
CA ARG A 248 16.35 -0.80 32.98
C ARG A 248 15.26 -1.59 32.23
N VAL A 249 14.29 -0.91 31.66
CA VAL A 249 13.26 -1.47 30.78
C VAL A 249 13.55 -1.08 29.33
N LEU A 250 13.00 -1.80 28.35
CA LEU A 250 13.17 -1.47 26.94
C LEU A 250 12.31 -0.27 26.54
N LEU A 251 12.82 0.57 25.64
CA LEU A 251 12.00 1.50 24.88
C LEU A 251 11.83 0.99 23.45
N ILE A 252 10.58 0.64 23.11
CA ILE A 252 10.17 0.17 21.77
C ILE A 252 9.42 1.30 21.08
N ASP A 253 9.85 1.69 19.88
CA ASP A 253 9.19 2.70 19.06
C ASP A 253 8.58 2.08 17.79
N ASP A 254 7.25 2.05 17.72
CA ASP A 254 6.52 1.79 16.48
C ASP A 254 6.43 3.10 15.68
N LEU A 255 7.49 3.40 14.94
CA LEU A 255 7.59 4.57 14.09
C LEU A 255 6.62 4.50 12.89
N GLY A 256 6.39 3.31 12.37
CA GLY A 256 5.43 3.02 11.32
C GLY A 256 5.75 3.58 9.93
N SER A 257 6.15 4.85 9.80
CA SER A 257 6.33 5.56 8.52
C SER A 257 7.63 5.25 7.79
N GLY A 258 8.72 5.05 8.53
CA GLY A 258 10.04 4.77 7.97
C GLY A 258 10.69 5.97 7.26
N ALA A 259 10.50 7.18 7.77
CA ALA A 259 11.17 8.38 7.27
C ALA A 259 12.68 8.29 7.49
N THR A 260 13.45 8.45 6.43
CA THR A 260 14.92 8.46 6.47
C THR A 260 15.50 9.88 6.56
N GLU A 261 14.71 10.86 6.16
CA GLU A 261 15.07 12.29 6.20
C GLU A 261 13.91 13.09 6.80
N PRO A 262 14.17 14.27 7.36
CA PRO A 262 13.14 15.14 7.90
C PRO A 262 12.14 15.57 6.81
N ILE A 263 10.87 15.32 7.04
CA ILE A 263 9.77 15.77 6.18
C ILE A 263 8.67 16.32 7.09
N GLY A 264 8.49 17.64 7.12
CA GLY A 264 7.57 18.28 8.06
C GLY A 264 7.90 17.89 9.50
N ASP A 265 6.88 17.47 10.26
CA ASP A 265 7.02 17.04 11.67
C ASP A 265 7.21 15.51 11.82
N GLU A 266 7.47 14.79 10.72
CA GLU A 266 7.60 13.32 10.77
C GLU A 266 8.93 12.92 11.43
N PRO A 267 8.90 12.11 12.51
CA PRO A 267 10.12 11.65 13.13
C PRO A 267 10.88 10.70 12.20
N THR A 268 12.19 10.86 12.15
CA THR A 268 13.05 10.01 11.34
C THR A 268 13.49 8.75 12.09
N ILE A 269 13.90 7.73 11.33
CA ILE A 269 14.49 6.50 11.89
C ILE A 269 15.71 6.84 12.74
N ALA A 270 16.56 7.76 12.27
CA ALA A 270 17.77 8.15 12.99
C ALA A 270 17.47 8.88 14.32
N GLU A 271 16.43 9.73 14.35
CA GLU A 271 15.99 10.38 15.59
C GLU A 271 15.46 9.36 16.59
N SER A 272 14.63 8.43 16.16
CA SER A 272 14.11 7.37 17.01
C SER A 272 15.24 6.50 17.57
N LEU A 273 16.19 6.06 16.75
CA LEU A 273 17.32 5.22 17.18
C LEU A 273 18.27 5.89 18.18
N ARG A 274 18.32 7.23 18.25
CA ARG A 274 19.13 7.92 19.27
C ARG A 274 18.66 7.64 20.70
N HIS A 275 17.38 7.32 20.87
CA HIS A 275 16.74 7.26 22.18
C HIS A 275 16.09 5.90 22.47
N CYS A 276 15.75 5.12 21.46
CA CYS A 276 14.99 3.88 21.55
C CYS A 276 15.89 2.65 21.36
N ASP A 277 15.64 1.59 22.14
CA ASP A 277 16.37 0.32 22.01
C ASP A 277 15.92 -0.45 20.76
N VAL A 278 14.63 -0.42 20.45
CA VAL A 278 14.03 -1.10 19.29
C VAL A 278 13.14 -0.14 18.53
N VAL A 279 13.36 -0.04 17.23
CA VAL A 279 12.52 0.76 16.31
C VAL A 279 11.92 -0.14 15.26
N THR A 280 10.62 0.00 14.98
CA THR A 280 9.92 -0.75 13.93
C THR A 280 9.25 0.17 12.94
N PHE A 281 9.25 -0.20 11.65
CA PHE A 281 8.61 0.59 10.59
C PHE A 281 8.29 -0.24 9.34
N SER A 282 7.47 0.35 8.45
CA SER A 282 7.03 -0.27 7.19
C SER A 282 8.00 0.01 6.05
N GLY A 283 8.31 -1.01 5.24
CA GLY A 283 9.14 -0.87 4.05
C GLY A 283 8.43 -0.18 2.88
N ASP A 284 7.10 -0.30 2.79
CA ASP A 284 6.26 0.16 1.69
C ASP A 284 5.67 1.57 1.87
N LYS A 285 6.26 2.35 2.78
CA LYS A 285 5.90 3.74 3.01
C LYS A 285 7.05 4.68 2.59
N LEU A 286 7.55 5.53 3.48
CA LEU A 286 8.59 6.51 3.16
C LEU A 286 9.94 5.88 2.81
N LEU A 287 10.21 4.65 3.25
CA LEU A 287 11.38 3.91 2.77
C LEU A 287 11.33 3.68 1.24
N GLY A 288 10.14 3.58 0.63
CA GLY A 288 9.96 3.43 -0.82
C GLY A 288 10.25 2.03 -1.36
N GLY A 289 10.25 1.02 -0.50
CA GLY A 289 10.46 -0.39 -0.83
C GLY A 289 9.16 -1.21 -0.89
N PRO A 290 9.26 -2.54 -0.87
CA PRO A 290 8.12 -3.43 -0.79
C PRO A 290 7.52 -3.44 0.62
N GLN A 291 6.32 -4.04 0.76
CA GLN A 291 5.74 -4.29 2.06
C GLN A 291 6.67 -5.19 2.89
N ALA A 292 7.18 -4.65 4.00
CA ALA A 292 8.00 -5.35 4.97
C ALA A 292 7.86 -4.67 6.33
N GLY A 293 8.07 -5.41 7.41
CA GLY A 293 8.28 -4.87 8.75
C GLY A 293 9.76 -4.89 9.06
N ILE A 294 10.36 -3.74 9.25
CA ILE A 294 11.78 -3.63 9.57
C ILE A 294 11.91 -3.38 11.07
N ILE A 295 12.80 -4.09 11.70
CA ILE A 295 13.09 -4.03 13.13
C ILE A 295 14.56 -3.71 13.28
N LEU A 296 14.88 -2.61 13.93
CA LEU A 296 16.25 -2.18 14.20
C LEU A 296 16.49 -2.21 15.71
N GLY A 297 17.68 -2.64 16.12
CA GLY A 297 18.10 -2.68 17.52
C GLY A 297 19.34 -1.83 17.75
N ARG A 298 19.25 -0.87 18.65
CA ARG A 298 20.32 0.06 19.01
C ARG A 298 20.93 -0.33 20.36
N GLY A 299 22.27 -0.25 20.43
CA GLY A 299 23.03 -0.62 21.63
C GLY A 299 22.92 -2.12 21.98
N GLU A 300 23.50 -2.51 23.10
CA GLU A 300 23.51 -3.91 23.53
C GLU A 300 22.11 -4.45 23.86
N ALA A 301 21.28 -3.64 24.51
CA ALA A 301 19.90 -4.02 24.86
C ALA A 301 19.05 -4.26 23.61
N GLY A 302 19.07 -3.33 22.64
CA GLY A 302 18.34 -3.45 21.39
C GLY A 302 18.87 -4.60 20.54
N ALA A 303 20.18 -4.78 20.42
CA ALA A 303 20.76 -5.90 19.69
C ALA A 303 20.37 -7.25 20.31
N THR A 304 20.35 -7.35 21.63
CA THR A 304 19.91 -8.56 22.34
C THR A 304 18.42 -8.81 22.11
N ALA A 305 17.59 -7.77 22.14
CA ALA A 305 16.17 -7.85 21.84
C ALA A 305 15.93 -8.37 20.41
N VAL A 306 16.60 -7.81 19.39
CA VAL A 306 16.48 -8.27 18.00
C VAL A 306 16.93 -9.72 17.83
N ARG A 307 18.05 -10.12 18.43
CA ARG A 307 18.50 -11.53 18.42
C ARG A 307 17.49 -12.49 19.07
N LYS A 308 16.85 -12.06 20.18
CA LYS A 308 15.78 -12.84 20.84
C LYS A 308 14.56 -12.98 19.93
N MET A 309 14.14 -11.90 19.26
CA MET A 309 13.06 -11.92 18.28
C MET A 309 13.36 -12.85 17.11
N ALA A 310 14.55 -12.80 16.53
CA ALA A 310 14.96 -13.63 15.40
C ALA A 310 14.89 -15.14 15.70
N ARG A 311 15.15 -15.52 16.94
CA ARG A 311 15.10 -16.94 17.41
C ARG A 311 13.70 -17.38 17.85
N HIS A 312 12.76 -16.45 18.00
CA HIS A 312 11.40 -16.79 18.44
C HIS A 312 10.65 -17.58 17.36
N PRO A 313 9.89 -18.64 17.69
CA PRO A 313 9.15 -19.44 16.70
C PRO A 313 8.23 -18.63 15.80
N LEU A 314 7.64 -17.55 16.32
CA LEU A 314 6.79 -16.63 15.55
C LEU A 314 7.54 -15.94 14.40
N ALA A 315 8.86 -15.70 14.53
CA ALA A 315 9.66 -15.12 13.46
C ALA A 315 9.64 -15.98 12.17
N ARG A 316 9.53 -17.32 12.33
CA ARG A 316 9.38 -18.21 11.19
C ARG A 316 8.01 -18.07 10.51
N ALA A 317 6.94 -17.88 11.27
CA ALA A 317 5.59 -17.68 10.74
C ALA A 317 5.44 -16.32 10.03
N LEU A 318 6.18 -15.30 10.52
CA LEU A 318 6.16 -13.93 10.00
C LEU A 318 7.28 -13.65 8.99
N ARG A 319 7.95 -14.67 8.53
CA ARG A 319 9.15 -14.57 7.69
C ARG A 319 8.86 -13.94 6.34
N ILE A 320 9.67 -12.96 5.96
CA ILE A 320 9.65 -12.35 4.63
C ILE A 320 9.94 -13.39 3.53
N ASP A 321 9.20 -13.34 2.44
CA ASP A 321 9.40 -14.22 1.27
C ASP A 321 10.58 -13.75 0.40
N LYS A 322 11.00 -14.59 -0.57
CA LYS A 322 12.18 -14.31 -1.38
C LYS A 322 12.02 -13.15 -2.36
N LEU A 323 10.80 -12.91 -2.86
CA LEU A 323 10.54 -11.84 -3.82
C LEU A 323 10.55 -10.49 -3.12
N THR A 324 9.87 -10.41 -1.98
CA THR A 324 9.89 -9.23 -1.13
C THR A 324 11.29 -8.94 -0.59
N LEU A 325 12.05 -9.98 -0.22
CA LEU A 325 13.44 -9.83 0.22
C LEU A 325 14.31 -9.23 -0.88
N ALA A 326 14.22 -9.72 -2.12
CA ALA A 326 14.99 -9.21 -3.25
C ALA A 326 14.65 -7.74 -3.57
N ALA A 327 13.35 -7.39 -3.56
CA ALA A 327 12.93 -6.01 -3.77
C ALA A 327 13.42 -5.07 -2.67
N LEU A 328 13.37 -5.52 -1.41
CA LEU A 328 13.84 -4.75 -0.26
C LEU A 328 15.36 -4.55 -0.33
N GLU A 329 16.12 -5.62 -0.61
CA GLU A 329 17.58 -5.55 -0.79
C GLU A 329 17.96 -4.53 -1.85
N ALA A 330 17.33 -4.57 -3.02
CA ALA A 330 17.59 -3.61 -4.10
C ALA A 330 17.29 -2.16 -3.66
N THR A 331 16.18 -1.93 -2.94
CA THR A 331 15.81 -0.62 -2.40
C THR A 331 16.86 -0.12 -1.39
N LEU A 332 17.30 -0.97 -0.46
CA LEU A 332 18.33 -0.63 0.52
C LEU A 332 19.68 -0.31 -0.13
N ARG A 333 20.06 -1.06 -1.16
CA ARG A 333 21.27 -0.79 -1.95
C ARG A 333 21.19 0.58 -2.66
N GLN A 334 20.05 0.92 -3.26
CA GLN A 334 19.86 2.24 -3.88
C GLN A 334 20.01 3.36 -2.86
N ARG A 335 19.46 3.19 -1.65
CA ARG A 335 19.61 4.16 -0.56
C ARG A 335 21.07 4.28 -0.10
N LEU A 336 21.74 3.16 0.11
CA LEU A 336 23.15 3.15 0.53
C LEU A 336 24.06 3.82 -0.51
N LEU A 337 23.74 3.69 -1.80
CA LEU A 337 24.48 4.32 -2.90
C LEU A 337 24.04 5.77 -3.18
N GLY A 338 23.09 6.33 -2.41
CA GLY A 338 22.58 7.69 -2.62
C GLY A 338 21.73 7.86 -3.89
N ARG A 339 21.27 6.77 -4.52
CA ARG A 339 20.46 6.80 -5.76
C ARG A 339 18.97 7.03 -5.46
N LEU A 340 18.66 8.05 -4.69
CA LEU A 340 17.32 8.31 -4.18
C LEU A 340 16.32 8.71 -5.26
N ASP A 341 16.76 9.35 -6.34
CA ASP A 341 15.93 9.74 -7.48
C ASP A 341 15.42 8.54 -8.32
N GLU A 342 16.06 7.38 -8.17
CA GLU A 342 15.60 6.11 -8.77
C GLU A 342 14.46 5.48 -7.97
N ILE A 343 14.25 5.85 -6.70
CA ILE A 343 13.18 5.38 -5.84
C ILE A 343 11.94 6.26 -6.07
N PRO A 344 10.81 5.71 -6.59
CA PRO A 344 9.68 6.54 -7.00
C PRO A 344 9.12 7.44 -5.92
N VAL A 345 8.99 6.96 -4.68
CA VAL A 345 8.47 7.75 -3.55
C VAL A 345 9.38 8.93 -3.25
N GLU A 346 10.68 8.72 -3.18
CA GLU A 346 11.69 9.78 -2.94
C GLU A 346 11.63 10.85 -4.03
N ARG A 347 11.57 10.41 -5.29
CA ARG A 347 11.45 11.33 -6.41
C ARG A 347 10.18 12.16 -6.35
N MET A 348 9.02 11.54 -6.05
CA MET A 348 7.74 12.24 -5.95
C MET A 348 7.74 13.28 -4.82
N LEU A 349 8.34 12.94 -3.67
CA LEU A 349 8.46 13.84 -2.53
C LEU A 349 9.33 15.06 -2.86
N ARG A 350 10.46 14.84 -3.53
CA ARG A 350 11.46 15.88 -3.84
C ARG A 350 11.18 16.65 -5.14
N LEU A 351 10.18 16.24 -5.94
CA LEU A 351 9.90 16.84 -7.24
C LEU A 351 9.50 18.33 -7.07
N PRO A 352 10.30 19.28 -7.61
CA PRO A 352 9.99 20.69 -7.52
C PRO A 352 8.68 21.03 -8.23
N VAL A 353 7.89 21.96 -7.69
CA VAL A 353 6.62 22.39 -8.30
C VAL A 353 6.80 22.95 -9.72
N VAL A 354 7.95 23.54 -10.02
CA VAL A 354 8.27 24.05 -11.37
C VAL A 354 8.33 22.91 -12.39
N ASP A 355 8.87 21.76 -12.01
CA ASP A 355 8.94 20.57 -12.87
C ASP A 355 7.57 19.91 -13.03
N VAL A 356 6.76 19.89 -11.96
CA VAL A 356 5.36 19.45 -12.04
C VAL A 356 4.58 20.35 -13.01
N ARG A 357 4.73 21.66 -12.92
CA ARG A 357 4.09 22.65 -13.81
C ARG A 357 4.50 22.44 -15.26
N ARG A 358 5.78 22.23 -15.53
CA ARG A 358 6.30 21.95 -16.88
C ARG A 358 5.66 20.67 -17.44
N ARG A 359 5.60 19.59 -16.66
CA ARG A 359 4.98 18.32 -17.04
C ARG A 359 3.48 18.48 -17.30
N ALA A 360 2.78 19.19 -16.42
CA ALA A 360 1.35 19.52 -16.58
C ALA A 360 1.09 20.31 -17.87
N GLY A 361 1.94 21.31 -18.16
CA GLY A 361 1.85 22.09 -19.40
C GLY A 361 2.02 21.25 -20.66
N MET A 362 2.98 20.32 -20.67
CA MET A 362 3.15 19.39 -21.80
C MET A 362 1.89 18.51 -22.00
N TRP A 363 1.28 18.04 -20.91
CA TRP A 363 0.03 17.27 -21.02
C TRP A 363 -1.12 18.11 -21.57
N THR A 364 -1.28 19.36 -21.10
CA THR A 364 -2.34 20.26 -21.57
C THR A 364 -2.22 20.50 -23.07
N VAL A 365 -1.02 20.78 -23.58
CA VAL A 365 -0.79 20.96 -25.03
C VAL A 365 -1.18 19.70 -25.82
N LYS A 366 -0.71 18.53 -25.41
CA LYS A 366 -1.02 17.27 -26.08
C LYS A 366 -2.50 16.89 -26.03
N LEU A 367 -3.19 17.20 -24.93
CA LEU A 367 -4.64 16.99 -24.82
C LEU A 367 -5.43 17.92 -25.74
N GLU A 368 -5.03 19.19 -25.81
CA GLU A 368 -5.65 20.15 -26.77
C GLU A 368 -5.48 19.71 -28.22
N GLU A 369 -4.28 19.24 -28.62
CA GLU A 369 -4.03 18.68 -29.97
C GLU A 369 -4.96 17.49 -30.29
N ARG A 370 -5.42 16.76 -29.27
CA ARG A 370 -6.36 15.64 -29.37
C ARG A 370 -7.83 16.03 -29.16
N GLY A 371 -8.10 17.35 -29.08
CA GLY A 371 -9.43 17.91 -28.89
C GLY A 371 -10.02 17.69 -27.51
N VAL A 372 -9.18 17.51 -26.48
CA VAL A 372 -9.59 17.44 -25.07
C VAL A 372 -9.17 18.73 -24.39
N HIS A 373 -10.12 19.59 -24.03
CA HIS A 373 -9.83 20.85 -23.35
C HIS A 373 -9.42 20.59 -21.90
N ALA A 374 -8.30 21.18 -21.51
CA ALA A 374 -7.74 21.07 -20.18
C ALA A 374 -7.10 22.39 -19.75
N THR A 375 -7.14 22.69 -18.46
CA THR A 375 -6.55 23.89 -17.87
C THR A 375 -5.62 23.54 -16.73
N LEU A 376 -4.62 24.40 -16.49
CA LEU A 376 -3.72 24.25 -15.35
C LEU A 376 -4.34 24.94 -14.12
N VAL A 377 -4.32 24.22 -12.98
CA VAL A 377 -4.82 24.72 -11.72
C VAL A 377 -3.78 24.44 -10.63
N ASP A 378 -3.44 25.45 -9.84
CA ASP A 378 -2.59 25.26 -8.66
C ASP A 378 -3.34 24.43 -7.60
N GLY A 379 -2.65 23.49 -6.99
CA GLY A 379 -3.22 22.56 -6.04
C GLY A 379 -2.19 22.00 -5.06
N GLU A 380 -2.59 20.96 -4.33
CA GLU A 380 -1.75 20.31 -3.35
C GLU A 380 -1.80 18.80 -3.53
N SER A 381 -0.63 18.14 -3.59
CA SER A 381 -0.52 16.68 -3.47
C SER A 381 -0.42 16.28 -2.01
N ALA A 382 -0.86 15.07 -1.68
CA ALA A 382 -0.73 14.50 -0.34
C ALA A 382 0.34 13.40 -0.30
N VAL A 383 1.04 13.28 0.83
CA VAL A 383 1.95 12.14 1.02
C VAL A 383 1.16 10.84 1.11
N GLY A 384 0.08 10.81 1.85
CA GLY A 384 -0.83 9.67 1.91
C GLY A 384 -1.01 9.07 3.30
N GLY A 385 -1.90 8.08 3.39
CA GLY A 385 -2.27 7.47 4.67
C GLY A 385 -1.15 6.65 5.31
N GLY A 386 -0.99 6.81 6.62
CA GLY A 386 0.00 6.09 7.40
C GLY A 386 1.39 6.74 7.43
N SER A 387 1.51 7.96 6.89
CA SER A 387 2.71 8.80 6.96
C SER A 387 2.28 10.26 6.76
N LEU A 388 2.80 11.17 7.59
CA LEU A 388 2.61 12.61 7.44
C LEU A 388 1.14 13.04 7.30
N PRO A 389 0.27 12.77 8.28
CA PRO A 389 -1.13 13.17 8.21
C PRO A 389 -1.26 14.69 8.08
N GLY A 390 -1.94 15.15 7.02
CA GLY A 390 -2.15 16.56 6.75
C GLY A 390 -0.98 17.30 6.09
N HIS A 391 0.15 16.65 5.84
CA HIS A 391 1.25 17.28 5.09
C HIS A 391 0.93 17.33 3.60
N LYS A 392 1.04 18.51 3.03
CA LYS A 392 0.71 18.81 1.64
C LYS A 392 1.91 19.34 0.89
N LEU A 393 2.04 18.95 -0.36
CA LEU A 393 3.10 19.38 -1.26
C LEU A 393 2.49 20.24 -2.37
N PRO A 394 3.02 21.44 -2.64
CA PRO A 394 2.56 22.26 -3.76
C PRO A 394 2.63 21.49 -5.07
N THR A 395 1.55 21.51 -5.86
CA THR A 395 1.47 20.85 -7.16
C THR A 395 0.73 21.70 -8.19
N VAL A 396 0.72 21.24 -9.43
CA VAL A 396 -0.10 21.81 -10.52
C VAL A 396 -0.90 20.68 -11.15
N LEU A 397 -2.20 20.87 -11.20
CA LEU A 397 -3.16 19.91 -11.70
C LEU A 397 -3.50 20.21 -13.15
N VAL A 398 -3.79 19.18 -13.92
CA VAL A 398 -4.45 19.29 -15.22
C VAL A 398 -5.94 19.02 -15.01
N ALA A 399 -6.77 20.07 -15.03
CA ALA A 399 -8.22 20.00 -14.88
C ALA A 399 -8.87 19.79 -16.25
N LEU A 400 -9.56 18.67 -16.41
CA LEU A 400 -10.25 18.29 -17.65
C LEU A 400 -11.62 18.95 -17.72
N SER A 401 -11.96 19.53 -18.86
CA SER A 401 -13.28 20.08 -19.12
C SER A 401 -14.31 18.98 -19.33
N GLY A 402 -15.48 19.12 -18.71
CA GLY A 402 -16.60 18.17 -18.86
C GLY A 402 -17.14 17.64 -17.52
N PRO A 403 -18.03 16.66 -17.55
CA PRO A 403 -18.70 16.13 -16.36
C PRO A 403 -17.70 15.31 -15.50
N ALA A 404 -17.18 15.93 -14.44
CA ALA A 404 -16.07 15.42 -13.64
C ALA A 404 -16.25 13.96 -13.16
N SER A 405 -17.42 13.63 -12.59
CA SER A 405 -17.69 12.27 -12.08
C SER A 405 -17.76 11.23 -13.21
N ARG A 406 -18.29 11.60 -14.37
CA ARG A 406 -18.36 10.71 -15.54
C ARG A 406 -16.99 10.50 -16.17
N LEU A 407 -16.16 11.54 -16.28
CA LEU A 407 -14.77 11.46 -16.73
C LEU A 407 -13.95 10.57 -15.79
N ALA A 408 -14.00 10.82 -14.49
CA ALA A 408 -13.28 10.00 -13.51
C ALA A 408 -13.73 8.53 -13.54
N ALA A 409 -15.02 8.27 -13.76
CA ALA A 409 -15.54 6.91 -13.91
C ALA A 409 -15.09 6.25 -15.23
N ALA A 410 -15.05 6.99 -16.34
CA ALA A 410 -14.57 6.50 -17.63
C ALA A 410 -13.07 6.18 -17.56
N LEU A 411 -12.25 7.07 -17.00
CA LEU A 411 -10.81 6.87 -16.76
C LEU A 411 -10.54 5.62 -15.92
N ARG A 412 -11.28 5.44 -14.82
CA ARG A 412 -11.12 4.27 -13.93
C ARG A 412 -11.49 2.93 -14.62
N ARG A 413 -12.38 2.95 -15.60
CA ARG A 413 -12.80 1.77 -16.39
C ARG A 413 -11.96 1.54 -17.62
N GLY A 414 -11.08 2.47 -17.97
CA GLY A 414 -10.19 2.39 -19.13
C GLY A 414 -9.12 1.28 -19.01
N GLU A 415 -8.35 1.11 -20.07
CA GLU A 415 -7.23 0.19 -20.13
C GLU A 415 -5.97 0.93 -20.63
N PRO A 416 -4.99 1.17 -19.73
CA PRO A 416 -5.04 0.90 -18.28
C PRO A 416 -5.98 1.86 -17.52
N PRO A 417 -6.49 1.44 -16.34
CA PRO A 417 -7.25 2.33 -15.47
C PRO A 417 -6.41 3.52 -15.02
N VAL A 418 -7.00 4.72 -15.05
CA VAL A 418 -6.40 5.95 -14.53
C VAL A 418 -7.20 6.41 -13.32
N ILE A 419 -6.52 6.63 -12.20
CA ILE A 419 -7.12 7.12 -10.96
C ILE A 419 -6.87 8.62 -10.86
N ALA A 420 -7.90 9.37 -11.21
CA ALA A 420 -7.96 10.83 -11.10
C ALA A 420 -8.59 11.25 -9.77
N ARG A 421 -8.54 12.55 -9.46
CA ARG A 421 -9.31 13.13 -8.34
C ARG A 421 -10.34 14.13 -8.84
N ILE A 422 -11.38 14.33 -8.07
CA ILE A 422 -12.36 15.39 -8.31
C ILE A 422 -12.09 16.51 -7.31
N GLU A 423 -11.84 17.70 -7.83
CA GLU A 423 -11.58 18.89 -7.03
C GLU A 423 -12.30 20.09 -7.65
N LYS A 424 -13.07 20.82 -6.86
CA LYS A 424 -13.88 21.98 -7.34
C LYS A 424 -14.69 21.67 -8.59
N ASP A 425 -15.38 20.53 -8.58
CA ASP A 425 -16.23 20.03 -9.68
C ASP A 425 -15.48 19.74 -11.01
N ALA A 426 -14.16 19.66 -10.98
CA ALA A 426 -13.34 19.28 -12.13
C ALA A 426 -12.67 17.90 -11.92
N CYS A 427 -12.55 17.12 -12.98
CA CYS A 427 -11.74 15.91 -13.01
C CYS A 427 -10.27 16.31 -13.20
N CYS A 428 -9.47 16.15 -12.17
CA CYS A 428 -8.09 16.64 -12.11
C CYS A 428 -7.09 15.49 -12.14
N LEU A 429 -6.01 15.68 -12.89
CA LEU A 429 -4.86 14.79 -12.96
C LEU A 429 -3.66 15.49 -12.32
N ASP A 430 -2.98 14.80 -11.40
CA ASP A 430 -1.78 15.31 -10.74
C ASP A 430 -0.53 14.64 -11.33
N PRO A 431 0.34 15.39 -12.03
CA PRO A 431 1.54 14.83 -12.63
C PRO A 431 2.56 14.30 -11.64
N ARG A 432 2.53 14.77 -10.38
CA ARG A 432 3.48 14.34 -9.34
C ARG A 432 3.48 12.84 -9.12
N THR A 433 2.31 12.21 -9.14
CA THR A 433 2.15 10.78 -8.79
C THR A 433 2.15 9.83 -9.98
N VAL A 434 2.15 10.35 -11.21
CA VAL A 434 2.28 9.55 -12.43
C VAL A 434 3.73 9.12 -12.63
N LEU A 435 3.98 7.83 -12.80
CA LEU A 435 5.33 7.30 -12.95
C LEU A 435 5.99 7.78 -14.25
N ARG A 436 7.32 7.76 -14.30
CA ARG A 436 8.08 8.06 -15.52
C ARG A 436 7.71 7.07 -16.63
N GLY A 437 7.48 7.57 -17.83
CA GLY A 437 7.11 6.77 -19.02
C GLY A 437 5.62 6.43 -19.12
N GLU A 438 4.76 6.96 -18.22
CA GLU A 438 3.32 6.76 -18.28
C GLU A 438 2.57 7.93 -18.97
N ASP A 439 3.26 9.01 -19.34
CA ASP A 439 2.65 10.24 -19.86
C ASP A 439 1.79 9.99 -21.11
N GLU A 440 2.34 9.33 -22.12
CA GLU A 440 1.62 9.05 -23.36
C GLU A 440 0.41 8.14 -23.13
N THR A 441 0.61 7.07 -22.35
CA THR A 441 -0.46 6.14 -21.98
C THR A 441 -1.59 6.85 -21.23
N LEU A 442 -1.24 7.78 -20.34
CA LEU A 442 -2.23 8.61 -19.64
C LEU A 442 -3.03 9.48 -20.62
N ILE A 443 -2.35 10.17 -21.54
CA ILE A 443 -2.97 11.05 -22.51
C ILE A 443 -3.91 10.26 -23.43
N ASP A 444 -3.48 9.09 -23.91
CA ASP A 444 -4.32 8.18 -24.69
C ASP A 444 -5.58 7.76 -23.93
N ALA A 445 -5.43 7.39 -22.66
CA ALA A 445 -6.55 7.01 -21.81
C ALA A 445 -7.55 8.17 -21.59
N VAL A 446 -7.04 9.40 -21.42
CA VAL A 446 -7.88 10.61 -21.28
C VAL A 446 -8.65 10.89 -22.57
N GLU A 447 -8.01 10.79 -23.74
CA GLU A 447 -8.66 10.97 -25.02
C GLU A 447 -9.81 9.98 -25.23
N VAL A 448 -9.57 8.68 -24.99
CA VAL A 448 -10.57 7.62 -25.08
C VAL A 448 -11.75 7.88 -24.13
N ALA A 449 -11.46 8.23 -22.88
CA ALA A 449 -12.48 8.55 -21.89
C ALA A 449 -13.34 9.75 -22.30
N ALA A 450 -12.71 10.83 -22.78
CA ALA A 450 -13.42 12.03 -23.24
C ALA A 450 -14.31 11.74 -24.45
N ARG A 451 -13.82 10.98 -25.43
CA ARG A 451 -14.60 10.58 -26.65
C ARG A 451 -15.80 9.70 -26.25
N SER A 452 -15.67 8.82 -25.28
CA SER A 452 -16.78 7.95 -24.84
C SER A 452 -17.95 8.71 -24.24
N LEU A 453 -17.74 9.94 -23.79
CA LEU A 453 -18.77 10.80 -23.16
C LEU A 453 -19.45 11.77 -24.15
N ARG A 454 -18.93 11.89 -25.37
CA ARG A 454 -19.51 12.71 -26.46
C ARG A 454 -20.55 11.93 -27.29
N ARG A 455 -20.55 10.61 -27.12
CA ARG A 455 -21.55 9.70 -27.70
C ARG A 455 -22.71 9.49 -26.73
#